data_f797e5aafd38df8b8a33d43865f44f77
#
_entry.id   f797e5aafd38df8b8a33d43865f44f77
#
_cell.length_a   1.000
_cell.length_b   1.000
_cell.length_c   1.000
_cell.angle_alpha   90.00
_cell.angle_beta   90.00
_cell.angle_gamma   90.00
#
_symmetry.space_group_name_H-M   'P 1'
#
loop_
_entity.id
_entity.type
_entity.pdbx_description
1 polymer ?
#
loop_
_entity_poly.entity_id
_entity_poly.type
_entity_poly.pdbx_seq_one_letter_code
_entity_poly.pdbx_strand_id
1 'polypeptide(L)'
;AVQLYSQDALIKMINENTHLDKVVADRCQLVQDIEARADVLKVPAYQFLWGDMLAWGVCVDAAPSRGIGYMEDAANQGLPAALEQLGRYYAKGTLVQQDKSRAVVYLREAAALKNLKAQIRLVELFLEGYGSPYDYEDAYHWLYNSVTNDKKQHQKISSYLARLEKLMHPKAVRQAKRPMDS
;
A
#
# COMPACT_ATOMS: atom_id res chain seq x y z
N ALA A 1 22.92 -18.40 -14.95
CA ALA A 1 22.09 -17.29 -15.34
C ALA A 1 21.03 -16.99 -14.27
N VAL A 2 20.79 -15.71 -13.99
CA VAL A 2 19.76 -15.29 -13.05
C VAL A 2 18.41 -15.38 -13.74
N GLN A 3 17.46 -16.03 -13.08
CA GLN A 3 16.11 -16.15 -13.61
C GLN A 3 15.23 -14.98 -13.17
N LEU A 4 14.35 -14.58 -14.07
CA LEU A 4 13.34 -13.57 -13.79
C LEU A 4 12.35 -14.11 -12.73
N TYR A 5 11.84 -13.21 -11.91
CA TYR A 5 10.97 -13.57 -10.79
C TYR A 5 9.57 -13.95 -11.30
N SER A 6 8.99 -15.00 -10.73
CA SER A 6 7.57 -15.27 -10.96
C SER A 6 6.75 -14.12 -10.32
N GLN A 7 5.55 -13.91 -10.81
CA GLN A 7 4.68 -12.86 -10.28
C GLN A 7 4.40 -13.08 -8.79
N ASP A 8 4.11 -14.32 -8.39
CA ASP A 8 3.84 -14.64 -6.98
C ASP A 8 5.06 -14.39 -6.09
N ALA A 9 6.25 -14.79 -6.54
CA ALA A 9 7.50 -14.56 -5.80
C ALA A 9 7.78 -13.05 -5.67
N LEU A 10 7.56 -12.29 -6.74
CA LEU A 10 7.77 -10.84 -6.71
C LEU A 10 6.77 -10.15 -5.78
N ILE A 11 5.50 -10.51 -5.83
CA ILE A 11 4.48 -9.95 -4.94
C ILE A 11 4.84 -10.23 -3.47
N LYS A 12 5.31 -11.44 -3.17
CA LYS A 12 5.77 -11.77 -1.82
C LYS A 12 6.93 -10.88 -1.38
N MET A 13 7.93 -10.69 -2.23
CA MET A 13 9.06 -9.81 -1.94
C MET A 13 8.62 -8.35 -1.74
N ILE A 14 7.66 -7.89 -2.55
CA ILE A 14 7.11 -6.54 -2.41
C ILE A 14 6.42 -6.40 -1.04
N ASN A 15 5.60 -7.36 -0.65
CA ASN A 15 4.90 -7.33 0.63
C ASN A 15 5.86 -7.41 1.83
N GLU A 16 7.00 -8.08 1.66
CA GLU A 16 8.05 -8.18 2.67
C GLU A 16 9.08 -7.04 2.60
N ASN A 17 8.95 -6.16 1.60
CA ASN A 17 9.87 -5.05 1.33
C ASN A 17 11.31 -5.54 1.07
N THR A 18 11.46 -6.64 0.35
CA THR A 18 12.76 -7.25 -0.01
C THR A 18 13.03 -7.24 -1.51
N HIS A 19 12.15 -6.65 -2.29
CA HIS A 19 12.23 -6.64 -3.76
C HIS A 19 13.45 -5.89 -4.30
N LEU A 20 13.78 -4.73 -3.73
CA LEU A 20 14.95 -3.95 -4.18
C LEU A 20 16.25 -4.66 -3.78
N ASP A 21 16.31 -5.25 -2.60
CA ASP A 21 17.47 -6.02 -2.16
C ASP A 21 17.74 -7.20 -3.09
N LYS A 22 16.68 -7.83 -3.57
CA LYS A 22 16.81 -8.97 -4.50
C LYS A 22 17.43 -8.55 -5.84
N VAL A 23 17.01 -7.41 -6.39
CA VAL A 23 17.57 -6.91 -7.64
C VAL A 23 19.07 -6.63 -7.51
N VAL A 24 19.47 -6.04 -6.38
CA VAL A 24 20.87 -5.77 -6.07
C VAL A 24 21.65 -7.07 -5.86
N ALA A 25 21.08 -8.04 -5.14
CA ALA A 25 21.69 -9.36 -4.91
C ALA A 25 21.91 -10.09 -6.24
N ASP A 26 21.06 -9.88 -7.22
CA ASP A 26 21.20 -10.43 -8.57
C ASP A 26 22.14 -9.58 -9.45
N ARG A 27 22.90 -8.68 -8.85
CA ARG A 27 23.93 -7.85 -9.49
C ARG A 27 23.38 -6.96 -10.61
N CYS A 28 22.14 -6.52 -10.48
CA CYS A 28 21.47 -5.67 -11.46
C CYS A 28 21.38 -6.29 -12.88
N GLN A 29 21.47 -7.62 -12.97
CA GLN A 29 21.50 -8.30 -14.28
C GLN A 29 20.15 -8.29 -14.99
N LEU A 30 19.03 -8.08 -14.24
CA LEU A 30 17.69 -8.21 -14.80
C LEU A 30 17.04 -6.86 -15.17
N VAL A 31 17.80 -5.76 -15.12
CA VAL A 31 17.24 -4.41 -15.34
C VAL A 31 16.42 -4.31 -16.63
N GLN A 32 16.98 -4.77 -17.76
CA GLN A 32 16.29 -4.67 -19.05
C GLN A 32 15.02 -5.53 -19.10
N ASP A 33 15.07 -6.74 -18.51
CA ASP A 33 13.92 -7.63 -18.44
C ASP A 33 12.83 -7.08 -17.55
N ILE A 34 13.20 -6.47 -16.43
CA ILE A 34 12.28 -5.81 -15.51
C ILE A 34 11.58 -4.65 -16.21
N GLU A 35 12.34 -3.78 -16.85
CA GLU A 35 11.79 -2.66 -17.61
C GLU A 35 10.80 -3.12 -18.67
N ALA A 36 11.17 -4.14 -19.46
CA ALA A 36 10.31 -4.66 -20.52
C ALA A 36 8.97 -5.18 -19.97
N ARG A 37 8.99 -5.88 -18.84
CA ARG A 37 7.78 -6.39 -18.21
C ARG A 37 6.91 -5.28 -17.63
N ALA A 38 7.53 -4.22 -17.15
CA ALA A 38 6.79 -3.07 -16.63
C ALA A 38 6.22 -2.21 -17.75
N ASP A 39 7.04 -1.89 -18.76
CA ASP A 39 6.71 -0.89 -19.78
C ASP A 39 5.93 -1.47 -20.96
N VAL A 40 6.33 -2.64 -21.43
CA VAL A 40 5.73 -3.27 -22.61
C VAL A 40 4.60 -4.21 -22.22
N LEU A 41 4.87 -5.15 -21.31
CA LEU A 41 3.89 -6.13 -20.88
C LEU A 41 2.94 -5.60 -19.82
N LYS A 42 3.29 -4.50 -19.16
CA LYS A 42 2.47 -3.80 -18.18
C LYS A 42 1.98 -4.70 -17.03
N VAL A 43 2.87 -5.58 -16.56
CA VAL A 43 2.61 -6.46 -15.41
C VAL A 43 2.65 -5.62 -14.13
N PRO A 44 1.58 -5.57 -13.33
CA PRO A 44 1.51 -4.64 -12.17
C PRO A 44 2.65 -4.81 -11.18
N ALA A 45 3.01 -6.04 -10.80
CA ALA A 45 4.12 -6.27 -9.88
C ALA A 45 5.45 -5.75 -10.44
N TYR A 46 5.66 -5.87 -11.74
CA TYR A 46 6.87 -5.34 -12.40
C TYR A 46 6.82 -3.82 -12.55
N GLN A 47 5.66 -3.24 -12.77
CA GLN A 47 5.50 -1.78 -12.74
C GLN A 47 5.86 -1.23 -11.37
N PHE A 48 5.46 -1.92 -10.29
CA PHE A 48 5.83 -1.55 -8.93
C PHE A 48 7.36 -1.64 -8.74
N LEU A 49 7.96 -2.76 -9.11
CA LEU A 49 9.40 -2.97 -8.96
C LEU A 49 10.19 -1.95 -9.76
N TRP A 50 9.89 -1.79 -11.03
CA TRP A 50 10.58 -0.83 -11.90
C TRP A 50 10.37 0.60 -11.41
N GLY A 51 9.16 0.94 -11.00
CA GLY A 51 8.85 2.24 -10.41
C GLY A 51 9.70 2.54 -9.18
N ASP A 52 9.85 1.57 -8.27
CA ASP A 52 10.71 1.73 -7.09
C ASP A 52 12.18 1.86 -7.46
N MET A 53 12.65 1.06 -8.42
CA MET A 53 14.04 1.16 -8.89
C MET A 53 14.34 2.55 -9.42
N LEU A 54 13.46 3.09 -10.24
CA LEU A 54 13.60 4.46 -10.78
C LEU A 54 13.46 5.50 -9.67
N ALA A 55 12.49 5.36 -8.80
CA ALA A 55 12.23 6.36 -7.76
C ALA A 55 13.43 6.54 -6.84
N TRP A 56 14.10 5.46 -6.48
CA TRP A 56 15.17 5.43 -5.49
C TRP A 56 16.57 5.25 -6.09
N GLY A 57 16.69 5.11 -7.39
CA GLY A 57 17.99 4.96 -8.05
C GLY A 57 18.64 3.61 -7.77
N VAL A 58 17.87 2.53 -7.74
CA VAL A 58 18.40 1.18 -7.52
C VAL A 58 18.71 0.53 -8.86
N CYS A 59 19.98 0.21 -9.13
CA CYS A 59 20.48 -0.36 -10.38
C CYS A 59 20.32 0.56 -11.60
N VAL A 60 19.79 1.75 -11.45
CA VAL A 60 19.59 2.75 -12.50
C VAL A 60 19.73 4.14 -11.90
N ASP A 61 19.91 5.15 -12.72
CA ASP A 61 19.89 6.53 -12.22
C ASP A 61 18.50 6.89 -11.70
N ALA A 62 18.47 7.61 -10.58
CA ALA A 62 17.21 8.00 -9.97
C ALA A 62 16.41 8.91 -10.90
N ALA A 63 15.14 8.59 -11.06
CA ALA A 63 14.15 9.36 -11.81
C ALA A 63 12.81 9.30 -11.08
N PRO A 64 12.67 10.03 -9.94
CA PRO A 64 11.51 9.88 -9.07
C PRO A 64 10.17 10.08 -9.77
N SER A 65 10.04 11.09 -10.63
CA SER A 65 8.77 11.35 -11.32
C SER A 65 8.37 10.20 -12.24
N ARG A 66 9.34 9.62 -12.97
CA ARG A 66 9.07 8.44 -13.79
C ARG A 66 8.73 7.24 -12.94
N GLY A 67 9.42 7.06 -11.82
CA GLY A 67 9.15 5.97 -10.89
C GLY A 67 7.73 6.04 -10.33
N ILE A 68 7.30 7.23 -9.90
CA ILE A 68 5.92 7.44 -9.42
C ILE A 68 4.91 7.15 -10.54
N GLY A 69 5.20 7.51 -11.78
CA GLY A 69 4.33 7.19 -12.92
C GLY A 69 4.07 5.69 -13.09
N TYR A 70 5.12 4.87 -13.00
CA TYR A 70 4.94 3.41 -13.03
C TYR A 70 4.19 2.89 -11.81
N MET A 71 4.42 3.49 -10.64
CA MET A 71 3.69 3.15 -9.42
C MET A 71 2.18 3.43 -9.58
N GLU A 72 1.85 4.58 -10.18
CA GLU A 72 0.46 4.94 -10.50
C GLU A 72 -0.16 3.94 -11.48
N ASP A 73 0.58 3.50 -12.48
CA ASP A 73 0.11 2.47 -13.42
C ASP A 73 -0.22 1.16 -12.70
N ALA A 74 0.63 0.74 -11.77
CA ALA A 74 0.39 -0.45 -10.96
C ALA A 74 -0.85 -0.28 -10.07
N ALA A 75 -1.00 0.89 -9.45
CA ALA A 75 -2.15 1.21 -8.62
C ALA A 75 -3.44 1.23 -9.43
N ASN A 76 -3.41 1.76 -10.64
CA ASN A 76 -4.55 1.79 -11.55
C ASN A 76 -5.01 0.39 -11.97
N GLN A 77 -4.11 -0.59 -11.91
CA GLN A 77 -4.44 -2.00 -12.13
C GLN A 77 -4.89 -2.71 -10.84
N GLY A 78 -4.97 -1.99 -9.72
CA GLY A 78 -5.47 -2.52 -8.47
C GLY A 78 -4.45 -3.30 -7.63
N LEU A 79 -3.15 -3.09 -7.85
CA LEU A 79 -2.12 -3.73 -7.01
C LEU A 79 -2.16 -3.12 -5.61
N PRO A 80 -2.53 -3.88 -4.56
CA PRO A 80 -2.69 -3.31 -3.22
C PRO A 80 -1.43 -2.63 -2.67
N ALA A 81 -0.26 -3.22 -2.92
CA ALA A 81 1.01 -2.64 -2.48
C ALA A 81 1.28 -1.28 -3.11
N ALA A 82 0.91 -1.08 -4.38
CA ALA A 82 1.07 0.20 -5.06
C ALA A 82 0.11 1.25 -4.51
N LEU A 83 -1.13 0.87 -4.27
CA LEU A 83 -2.12 1.75 -3.66
C LEU A 83 -1.69 2.18 -2.26
N GLU A 84 -1.20 1.25 -1.45
CA GLU A 84 -0.69 1.56 -0.11
C GLU A 84 0.52 2.49 -0.18
N GLN A 85 1.49 2.18 -1.03
CA GLN A 85 2.72 2.98 -1.12
C GLN A 85 2.44 4.40 -1.58
N LEU A 86 1.60 4.59 -2.60
CA LEU A 86 1.21 5.93 -3.03
C LEU A 86 0.45 6.66 -1.93
N GLY A 87 -0.47 5.99 -1.25
CA GLY A 87 -1.17 6.57 -0.10
C GLY A 87 -0.21 7.05 0.96
N ARG A 88 0.77 6.24 1.31
CA ARG A 88 1.81 6.59 2.29
C ARG A 88 2.67 7.75 1.81
N TYR A 89 3.04 7.77 0.54
CA TYR A 89 3.86 8.86 -0.03
C TYR A 89 3.11 10.19 -0.01
N TYR A 90 1.85 10.20 -0.41
CA TYR A 90 1.04 11.43 -0.35
C TYR A 90 0.74 11.87 1.08
N ALA A 91 0.55 10.92 2.00
CA ALA A 91 0.34 11.27 3.41
C ALA A 91 1.55 11.95 4.03
N LYS A 92 2.75 11.54 3.66
CA LYS A 92 4.01 12.04 4.24
C LYS A 92 4.71 13.09 3.39
N GLY A 93 4.38 13.22 2.11
CA GLY A 93 5.13 14.07 1.18
C GLY A 93 6.45 13.41 0.74
N THR A 94 6.49 12.10 0.63
CA THR A 94 7.67 11.35 0.17
C THR A 94 7.66 11.29 -1.36
N LEU A 95 8.67 11.88 -2.01
CA LEU A 95 8.83 11.93 -3.46
C LEU A 95 7.69 12.65 -4.21
N VAL A 96 6.65 13.05 -3.52
CA VAL A 96 5.51 13.81 -4.05
C VAL A 96 5.17 14.92 -3.06
N GLN A 97 4.44 15.94 -3.52
CA GLN A 97 3.94 16.96 -2.62
C GLN A 97 2.90 16.32 -1.68
N GLN A 98 3.01 16.62 -0.37
CA GLN A 98 2.08 16.09 0.62
C GLN A 98 0.64 16.48 0.28
N ASP A 99 -0.23 15.49 0.31
CA ASP A 99 -1.66 15.66 0.06
C ASP A 99 -2.42 14.55 0.79
N LYS A 100 -2.84 14.82 2.01
CA LYS A 100 -3.50 13.83 2.86
C LYS A 100 -4.90 13.46 2.35
N SER A 101 -5.58 14.36 1.68
CA SER A 101 -6.87 14.05 1.07
C SER A 101 -6.73 13.04 -0.08
N ARG A 102 -5.69 13.20 -0.89
CA ARG A 102 -5.37 12.25 -1.95
C ARG A 102 -4.92 10.90 -1.38
N ALA A 103 -4.16 10.95 -0.28
CA ALA A 103 -3.72 9.74 0.42
C ALA A 103 -4.92 8.89 0.86
N VAL A 104 -5.98 9.49 1.36
CA VAL A 104 -7.20 8.79 1.78
C VAL A 104 -7.78 7.97 0.62
N VAL A 105 -7.82 8.51 -0.58
CA VAL A 105 -8.38 7.80 -1.75
C VAL A 105 -7.60 6.50 -2.03
N TYR A 106 -6.27 6.58 -2.09
CA TYR A 106 -5.44 5.40 -2.32
C TYR A 106 -5.54 4.38 -1.18
N LEU A 107 -5.48 4.87 0.06
CA LEU A 107 -5.49 4.00 1.23
C LEU A 107 -6.84 3.30 1.41
N ARG A 108 -7.94 3.99 1.08
CA ARG A 108 -9.27 3.38 1.14
C ARG A 108 -9.37 2.19 0.18
N GLU A 109 -8.89 2.33 -1.04
CA GLU A 109 -8.89 1.23 -2.01
C GLU A 109 -8.03 0.06 -1.54
N ALA A 110 -6.83 0.34 -1.06
CA ALA A 110 -5.93 -0.69 -0.55
C ALA A 110 -6.52 -1.40 0.68
N ALA A 111 -7.15 -0.64 1.57
CA ALA A 111 -7.80 -1.18 2.78
C ALA A 111 -8.94 -2.15 2.42
N ALA A 112 -9.75 -1.80 1.42
CA ALA A 112 -10.81 -2.66 0.93
C ALA A 112 -10.27 -3.98 0.34
N LEU A 113 -9.04 -3.96 -0.17
CA LEU A 113 -8.34 -5.14 -0.68
C LEU A 113 -7.60 -5.91 0.42
N LYS A 114 -7.91 -5.65 1.68
CA LYS A 114 -7.36 -6.33 2.86
C LYS A 114 -5.89 -6.04 3.13
N ASN A 115 -5.36 -4.92 2.62
CA ASN A 115 -4.01 -4.49 2.97
C ASN A 115 -4.00 -3.89 4.38
N LEU A 116 -3.36 -4.57 5.33
CA LEU A 116 -3.39 -4.16 6.74
C LEU A 116 -2.72 -2.82 6.98
N LYS A 117 -1.59 -2.56 6.34
CA LYS A 117 -0.88 -1.28 6.48
C LYS A 117 -1.78 -0.12 6.05
N ALA A 118 -2.51 -0.31 4.95
CA ALA A 118 -3.45 0.70 4.46
C ALA A 118 -4.62 0.89 5.42
N GLN A 119 -5.14 -0.18 6.00
CA GLN A 119 -6.24 -0.11 6.97
C GLN A 119 -5.85 0.72 8.20
N ILE A 120 -4.65 0.50 8.71
CA ILE A 120 -4.13 1.25 9.87
C ILE A 120 -3.94 2.72 9.52
N ARG A 121 -3.29 3.01 8.38
CA ARG A 121 -3.04 4.40 7.95
C ARG A 121 -4.31 5.16 7.63
N LEU A 122 -5.30 4.48 7.06
CA LEU A 122 -6.59 5.10 6.75
C LEU A 122 -7.28 5.60 8.02
N VAL A 123 -7.36 4.75 9.04
CA VAL A 123 -7.95 5.13 10.31
C VAL A 123 -7.15 6.26 10.96
N GLU A 124 -5.83 6.20 10.90
CA GLU A 124 -4.97 7.27 11.40
C GLU A 124 -5.32 8.62 10.75
N LEU A 125 -5.50 8.65 9.44
CA LEU A 125 -5.89 9.88 8.75
C LEU A 125 -7.29 10.35 9.13
N PHE A 126 -8.24 9.44 9.34
CA PHE A 126 -9.56 9.80 9.84
C PHE A 126 -9.48 10.45 11.21
N LEU A 127 -8.64 9.92 12.10
CA LEU A 127 -8.43 10.49 13.44
C LEU A 127 -7.79 11.87 13.40
N GLU A 128 -7.06 12.20 12.34
CA GLU A 128 -6.51 13.53 12.10
C GLU A 128 -7.52 14.49 11.46
N GLY A 129 -8.70 14.00 11.07
CA GLY A 129 -9.77 14.82 10.49
C GLY A 129 -9.82 14.79 8.96
N TYR A 130 -9.09 13.90 8.30
CA TYR A 130 -9.14 13.76 6.85
C TYR A 130 -10.15 12.67 6.46
N GLY A 131 -10.63 12.70 5.22
CA GLY A 131 -11.60 11.76 4.71
C GLY A 131 -13.03 12.10 5.10
N SER A 132 -13.94 11.17 4.83
CA SER A 132 -15.37 11.34 5.06
C SER A 132 -15.86 10.46 6.20
N PRO A 133 -16.66 10.97 7.14
CA PRO A 133 -17.31 10.15 8.16
C PRO A 133 -18.17 9.00 7.59
N TYR A 134 -18.64 9.13 6.36
CA TYR A 134 -19.38 8.05 5.68
C TYR A 134 -18.54 6.79 5.48
N ASP A 135 -17.21 6.93 5.49
CA ASP A 135 -16.30 5.79 5.32
C ASP A 135 -15.86 5.15 6.64
N TYR A 136 -16.24 5.72 7.79
CA TYR A 136 -15.78 5.23 9.10
C TYR A 136 -16.25 3.80 9.38
N GLU A 137 -17.50 3.48 9.06
CA GLU A 137 -18.03 2.14 9.33
C GLU A 137 -17.25 1.07 8.55
N ASP A 138 -17.02 1.27 7.26
CA ASP A 138 -16.24 0.34 6.45
C ASP A 138 -14.80 0.21 6.97
N ALA A 139 -14.16 1.32 7.25
CA ALA A 139 -12.78 1.33 7.75
C ALA A 139 -12.68 0.62 9.10
N TYR A 140 -13.62 0.85 10.00
CA TYR A 140 -13.70 0.16 11.28
C TYR A 140 -13.87 -1.35 11.07
N HIS A 141 -14.80 -1.73 10.20
CA HIS A 141 -15.08 -3.13 9.88
C HIS A 141 -13.84 -3.86 9.37
N TRP A 142 -13.12 -3.28 8.42
CA TRP A 142 -11.90 -3.88 7.89
C TRP A 142 -10.83 -4.04 8.96
N LEU A 143 -10.57 -3.00 9.71
CA LEU A 143 -9.51 -3.02 10.74
C LEU A 143 -9.89 -3.93 11.91
N TYR A 144 -11.13 -3.91 12.33
CA TYR A 144 -11.63 -4.77 13.42
C TYR A 144 -11.46 -6.26 13.09
N ASN A 145 -11.67 -6.64 11.83
CA ASN A 145 -11.53 -8.02 11.38
C ASN A 145 -10.10 -8.39 10.95
N SER A 146 -9.15 -7.48 11.06
CA SER A 146 -7.77 -7.74 10.70
C SER A 146 -7.10 -8.70 11.70
N VAL A 147 -6.05 -9.39 11.22
CA VAL A 147 -5.28 -10.32 12.03
C VAL A 147 -3.81 -9.93 11.99
N THR A 148 -3.18 -9.88 13.14
CA THR A 148 -1.74 -9.62 13.26
C THR A 148 -1.15 -10.43 14.40
N ASN A 149 0.10 -10.89 14.23
CA ASN A 149 0.87 -11.57 15.27
C ASN A 149 1.77 -10.61 16.05
N ASP A 150 1.86 -9.36 15.63
CA ASP A 150 2.69 -8.34 16.27
C ASP A 150 1.91 -7.68 17.41
N LYS A 151 2.42 -7.80 18.62
CA LYS A 151 1.77 -7.23 19.81
C LYS A 151 1.65 -5.71 19.75
N LYS A 152 2.71 -5.03 19.27
CA LYS A 152 2.69 -3.56 19.17
C LYS A 152 1.66 -3.10 18.15
N GLN A 153 1.58 -3.79 17.02
CA GLN A 153 0.60 -3.50 16.00
C GLN A 153 -0.81 -3.76 16.51
N HIS A 154 -1.01 -4.87 17.23
CA HIS A 154 -2.30 -5.19 17.83
C HIS A 154 -2.76 -4.11 18.81
N GLN A 155 -1.86 -3.62 19.67
CA GLN A 155 -2.16 -2.54 20.60
C GLN A 155 -2.52 -1.25 19.88
N LYS A 156 -1.79 -0.93 18.80
CA LYS A 156 -2.06 0.25 17.97
C LYS A 156 -3.44 0.16 17.33
N ILE A 157 -3.78 -1.01 16.76
CA ILE A 157 -5.09 -1.26 16.17
C ILE A 157 -6.20 -1.07 17.21
N SER A 158 -6.05 -1.67 18.39
CA SER A 158 -7.04 -1.55 19.47
C SER A 158 -7.24 -0.09 19.88
N SER A 159 -6.16 0.66 20.01
CA SER A 159 -6.21 2.08 20.36
C SER A 159 -6.92 2.89 19.26
N TYR A 160 -6.61 2.65 18.01
CA TYR A 160 -7.22 3.36 16.89
C TYR A 160 -8.72 3.06 16.77
N LEU A 161 -9.11 1.81 16.94
CA LEU A 161 -10.52 1.43 16.92
C LEU A 161 -11.29 2.10 18.07
N ALA A 162 -10.72 2.11 19.28
CA ALA A 162 -11.34 2.77 20.42
C ALA A 162 -11.52 4.28 20.18
N ARG A 163 -10.55 4.93 19.56
CA ARG A 163 -10.64 6.36 19.24
C ARG A 163 -11.64 6.63 18.12
N LEU A 164 -11.69 5.76 17.10
CA LEU A 164 -12.64 5.90 15.99
C LEU A 164 -14.08 5.71 16.48
N GLU A 165 -14.33 4.79 17.41
CA GLU A 165 -15.65 4.58 18.00
C GLU A 165 -16.25 5.85 18.57
N LYS A 166 -15.41 6.74 19.14
CA LYS A 166 -15.86 8.01 19.72
C LYS A 166 -16.40 8.97 18.67
N LEU A 167 -16.03 8.76 17.41
CA LEU A 167 -16.47 9.59 16.28
C LEU A 167 -17.66 8.97 15.54
N MET A 168 -18.12 7.80 15.98
CA MET A 168 -19.16 7.01 15.31
C MET A 168 -20.40 6.88 16.17
N HIS A 169 -21.55 6.73 15.51
CA HIS A 169 -22.77 6.37 16.23
C HIS A 169 -22.64 4.94 16.77
N PRO A 170 -23.10 4.65 18.02
CA PRO A 170 -23.00 3.30 18.60
C PRO A 170 -23.59 2.21 17.72
N LYS A 171 -24.66 2.49 17.02
CA LYS A 171 -25.29 1.54 16.09
C LYS A 171 -24.35 1.19 14.93
N ALA A 172 -23.64 2.18 14.39
CA ALA A 172 -22.67 1.98 13.31
C ALA A 172 -21.50 1.13 13.80
N VAL A 173 -21.03 1.33 15.02
CA VAL A 173 -19.98 0.53 15.63
C VAL A 173 -20.41 -0.93 15.74
N ARG A 174 -21.62 -1.20 16.23
CA ARG A 174 -22.13 -2.56 16.32
C ARG A 174 -22.23 -3.23 14.96
N GLN A 175 -22.69 -2.51 13.94
CA GLN A 175 -22.74 -3.01 12.57
C GLN A 175 -21.35 -3.31 12.01
N ALA A 176 -20.39 -2.44 12.31
CA ALA A 176 -19.01 -2.60 11.83
C ALA A 176 -18.32 -3.82 12.44
N LYS A 177 -18.76 -4.28 13.61
CA LYS A 177 -18.19 -5.47 14.27
C LYS A 177 -18.70 -6.80 13.69
N ARG A 178 -19.50 -6.75 12.64
CA ARG A 178 -19.94 -7.97 11.96
C ARG A 178 -18.72 -8.75 11.40
N PRO A 179 -18.82 -10.10 11.29
CA PRO A 179 -17.75 -10.88 10.67
C PRO A 179 -17.55 -10.49 9.20
N MET A 180 -16.33 -10.71 8.70
CA MET A 180 -16.06 -10.58 7.28
C MET A 180 -16.78 -11.67 6.51
N ASP A 181 -17.34 -11.32 5.37
CA ASP A 181 -17.89 -12.29 4.44
C ASP A 181 -16.75 -13.15 3.87
N SER A 182 -16.99 -14.45 3.81
CA SER A 182 -16.01 -15.42 3.28
C SER A 182 -15.89 -15.34 1.75
#